data_5ab39d6d69708236146f9e63bdd6dbaf
#
_entry.id   5ab39d6d69708236146f9e63bdd6dbaf
#
_cell.length_a   1.000
_cell.length_b   1.000
_cell.length_c   1.000
_cell.angle_alpha   90.00
_cell.angle_beta   90.00
_cell.angle_gamma   90.00
#
_symmetry.space_group_name_H-M   'P 1'
#
loop_
_entity.id
_entity.type
_entity.pdbx_description
1 polymer ?
#
loop_
_entity_poly.entity_id
_entity_poly.type
_entity_poly.pdbx_seq_one_letter_code
_entity_poly.pdbx_strand_id
1 'polypeptide(L)'
;MKESSSLPIVIGLYGFSNSGKTSLILRLIQSLEKAGFSAAVIKCTDKNISSEHAEKDTSGFRAAGAKMTSFSSTSETNFVLPTIMPLSQIIEHIRIFVDVDIILIEGAHDPEIQKVRLGDITERENTIYTYGGDFYTLFEQILLLLTRR
;
A
#
# COMPACT_ATOMS: atom_id res chain seq x y z
N MET A 1 13.24 -21.80 -5.38
CA MET A 1 13.81 -20.83 -4.40
C MET A 1 14.28 -19.64 -5.22
N LYS A 2 13.59 -18.51 -5.17
CA LYS A 2 14.14 -17.26 -5.68
C LYS A 2 15.30 -16.89 -4.74
N GLU A 3 16.51 -16.80 -5.30
CA GLU A 3 17.67 -16.28 -4.59
C GLU A 3 17.37 -14.88 -4.11
N SER A 4 17.76 -14.60 -2.85
CA SER A 4 17.83 -13.28 -2.19
C SER A 4 16.94 -12.21 -2.84
N SER A 5 15.67 -12.16 -2.44
CA SER A 5 14.76 -11.13 -2.92
C SER A 5 15.31 -9.76 -2.52
N SER A 6 15.61 -8.93 -3.51
CA SER A 6 15.84 -7.51 -3.28
C SER A 6 14.62 -6.94 -2.53
N LEU A 7 14.84 -6.03 -1.60
CA LEU A 7 13.75 -5.38 -0.86
C LEU A 7 12.73 -4.78 -1.84
N PRO A 8 11.42 -4.87 -1.57
CA PRO A 8 10.42 -4.27 -2.42
C PRO A 8 10.63 -2.76 -2.52
N ILE A 9 10.39 -2.19 -3.69
CA ILE A 9 10.30 -0.73 -3.79
C ILE A 9 9.01 -0.26 -3.14
N VAL A 10 9.03 0.95 -2.59
CA VAL A 10 7.87 1.54 -1.91
C VAL A 10 7.52 2.85 -2.61
N ILE A 11 6.29 2.96 -3.10
CA ILE A 11 5.81 4.16 -3.81
C ILE A 11 4.47 4.58 -3.22
N GLY A 12 4.41 5.83 -2.76
CA GLY A 12 3.19 6.47 -2.30
C GLY A 12 2.45 7.18 -3.43
N LEU A 13 1.13 7.21 -3.37
CA LEU A 13 0.29 8.03 -4.24
C LEU A 13 -0.50 9.01 -3.37
N TYR A 14 -0.48 10.29 -3.73
CA TYR A 14 -1.24 11.31 -3.04
C TYR A 14 -1.94 12.28 -3.99
N GLY A 15 -2.97 12.91 -3.49
CA GLY A 15 -3.84 13.82 -4.23
C GLY A 15 -5.10 14.09 -3.44
N PHE A 16 -5.95 14.98 -3.91
CA PHE A 16 -7.24 15.27 -3.29
C PHE A 16 -8.14 14.02 -3.22
N SER A 17 -9.15 14.05 -2.36
CA SER A 17 -10.23 13.06 -2.40
C SER A 17 -10.85 13.03 -3.80
N ASN A 18 -11.20 11.84 -4.28
CA ASN A 18 -11.76 11.63 -5.62
C ASN A 18 -10.85 12.07 -6.80
N SER A 19 -9.55 12.21 -6.58
CA SER A 19 -8.58 12.51 -7.66
C SER A 19 -8.24 11.30 -8.55
N GLY A 20 -8.83 10.12 -8.27
CA GLY A 20 -8.57 8.89 -9.02
C GLY A 20 -7.43 8.03 -8.50
N LYS A 21 -6.93 8.28 -7.27
CA LYS A 21 -5.84 7.47 -6.66
C LYS A 21 -6.15 5.98 -6.66
N THR A 22 -7.30 5.59 -6.15
CA THR A 22 -7.71 4.18 -6.06
C THR A 22 -7.79 3.54 -7.44
N SER A 23 -8.39 4.21 -8.42
CA SER A 23 -8.48 3.72 -9.80
C SER A 23 -7.09 3.55 -10.43
N LEU A 24 -6.18 4.48 -10.17
CA LEU A 24 -4.80 4.39 -10.65
C LEU A 24 -4.06 3.21 -10.01
N ILE A 25 -4.19 3.02 -8.71
CA ILE A 25 -3.59 1.88 -7.99
C ILE A 25 -4.11 0.55 -8.54
N LEU A 26 -5.42 0.41 -8.74
CA LEU A 26 -6.01 -0.79 -9.33
C LEU A 26 -5.42 -1.09 -10.72
N ARG A 27 -5.29 -0.07 -11.55
CA ARG A 27 -4.70 -0.21 -12.90
C ARG A 27 -3.21 -0.57 -12.82
N LEU A 28 -2.46 0.01 -11.88
CA LEU A 28 -1.05 -0.33 -11.64
C LEU A 28 -0.91 -1.79 -11.23
N ILE A 29 -1.68 -2.27 -10.26
CA ILE A 29 -1.64 -3.66 -9.79
C ILE A 29 -1.86 -4.62 -10.96
N GLN A 30 -2.92 -4.41 -11.74
CA GLN A 30 -3.24 -5.27 -12.89
C GLN A 30 -2.15 -5.26 -13.95
N SER A 31 -1.52 -4.12 -14.20
CA SER A 31 -0.44 -4.00 -15.19
C SER A 31 0.86 -4.61 -14.70
N LEU A 32 1.16 -4.47 -13.40
CA LEU A 32 2.31 -5.10 -12.75
C LEU A 32 2.19 -6.63 -12.77
N GLU A 33 1.02 -7.17 -12.42
CA GLU A 33 0.74 -8.61 -12.47
C GLU A 33 0.97 -9.17 -13.89
N LYS A 34 0.44 -8.49 -14.92
CA LYS A 34 0.65 -8.87 -16.31
C LYS A 34 2.13 -8.80 -16.73
N ALA A 35 2.90 -7.93 -16.14
CA ALA A 35 4.34 -7.80 -16.35
C ALA A 35 5.18 -8.77 -15.49
N GLY A 36 4.55 -9.61 -14.67
CA GLY A 36 5.20 -10.61 -13.82
C GLY A 36 5.71 -10.08 -12.48
N PHE A 37 5.24 -8.91 -12.05
CA PHE A 37 5.57 -8.30 -10.74
C PHE A 37 4.41 -8.42 -9.76
N SER A 38 4.74 -8.68 -8.50
CA SER A 38 3.78 -8.78 -7.40
C SER A 38 3.72 -7.49 -6.59
N ALA A 39 2.52 -7.11 -6.14
CA ALA A 39 2.29 -5.88 -5.39
C ALA A 39 1.54 -6.12 -4.09
N ALA A 40 1.92 -5.38 -3.03
CA ALA A 40 1.11 -5.17 -1.85
C ALA A 40 0.59 -3.73 -1.82
N VAL A 41 -0.50 -3.49 -1.10
CA VAL A 41 -1.09 -2.15 -0.98
C VAL A 41 -1.34 -1.81 0.48
N ILE A 42 -0.96 -0.60 0.86
CA ILE A 42 -1.30 0.02 2.14
C ILE A 42 -2.25 1.18 1.85
N LYS A 43 -3.39 1.24 2.53
CA LYS A 43 -4.26 2.41 2.53
C LYS A 43 -4.12 3.16 3.84
N CYS A 44 -3.62 4.39 3.78
CA CYS A 44 -3.53 5.31 4.90
C CYS A 44 -4.67 6.32 4.86
N THR A 45 -5.27 6.60 6.00
CA THR A 45 -6.28 7.65 6.16
C THR A 45 -6.13 8.29 7.53
N ASP A 46 -6.39 9.58 7.61
CA ASP A 46 -6.48 10.36 8.86
C ASP A 46 -7.86 10.27 9.53
N LYS A 47 -8.82 9.63 8.86
CA LYS A 47 -10.17 9.45 9.38
C LYS A 47 -10.18 8.37 10.47
N ASN A 48 -10.93 8.61 11.54
CA ASN A 48 -11.17 7.62 12.58
C ASN A 48 -12.24 6.61 12.12
N ILE A 49 -11.81 5.68 11.29
CA ILE A 49 -12.64 4.60 10.76
C ILE A 49 -11.98 3.25 11.03
N SER A 50 -12.79 2.22 11.27
CA SER A 50 -12.31 0.84 11.29
C SER A 50 -12.61 0.15 9.95
N SER A 51 -11.84 -0.89 9.60
CA SER A 51 -12.17 -1.74 8.47
C SER A 51 -13.48 -2.48 8.75
N GLU A 52 -14.39 -2.52 7.76
CA GLU A 52 -15.76 -3.04 7.91
C GLU A 52 -15.85 -4.57 8.09
N HIS A 53 -14.76 -5.31 8.02
CA HIS A 53 -14.74 -6.76 8.07
C HIS A 53 -14.46 -7.36 9.46
N ALA A 54 -14.76 -6.62 10.53
CA ALA A 54 -14.71 -7.20 11.86
C ALA A 54 -15.96 -8.07 12.07
N GLU A 55 -15.80 -9.39 12.02
CA GLU A 55 -16.82 -10.30 12.50
C GLU A 55 -17.22 -9.95 13.94
N LYS A 56 -18.48 -10.21 14.32
CA LYS A 56 -19.00 -9.87 15.66
C LYS A 56 -18.11 -10.42 16.77
N ASP A 57 -17.59 -11.63 16.61
CA ASP A 57 -16.78 -12.29 17.64
C ASP A 57 -15.43 -11.63 17.80
N THR A 58 -14.72 -11.31 16.71
CA THR A 58 -13.41 -10.64 16.78
C THR A 58 -13.52 -9.23 17.32
N SER A 59 -14.60 -8.50 17.05
CA SER A 59 -14.86 -7.19 17.66
C SER A 59 -15.15 -7.30 19.16
N GLY A 60 -15.87 -8.35 19.58
CA GLY A 60 -16.10 -8.67 20.97
C GLY A 60 -14.82 -8.98 21.74
N PHE A 61 -13.90 -9.74 21.16
CA PHE A 61 -12.59 -10.03 21.77
C PHE A 61 -11.77 -8.74 22.00
N ARG A 62 -11.77 -7.82 21.04
CA ARG A 62 -11.08 -6.52 21.22
C ARG A 62 -11.72 -5.68 22.31
N ALA A 63 -13.05 -5.62 22.35
CA ALA A 63 -13.79 -4.91 23.39
C ALA A 63 -13.50 -5.48 24.79
N ALA A 64 -13.26 -6.78 24.90
CA ALA A 64 -12.86 -7.46 26.13
C ALA A 64 -11.37 -7.26 26.49
N GLY A 65 -10.57 -6.59 25.65
CA GLY A 65 -9.19 -6.22 25.96
C GLY A 65 -8.12 -6.98 25.19
N ALA A 66 -8.47 -7.77 24.17
CA ALA A 66 -7.49 -8.42 23.32
C ALA A 66 -6.63 -7.37 22.60
N LYS A 67 -5.29 -7.54 22.66
CA LYS A 67 -4.33 -6.61 22.05
C LYS A 67 -4.23 -6.76 20.53
N MET A 68 -4.61 -7.92 20.03
CA MET A 68 -4.70 -8.23 18.60
C MET A 68 -5.76 -9.31 18.42
N THR A 69 -6.45 -9.28 17.30
CA THR A 69 -7.30 -10.38 16.86
C THR A 69 -6.88 -10.85 15.49
N SER A 70 -6.99 -12.13 15.23
CA SER A 70 -6.81 -12.71 13.91
C SER A 70 -8.07 -13.50 13.55
N PHE A 71 -8.50 -13.33 12.31
CA PHE A 71 -9.50 -14.17 11.68
C PHE A 71 -8.81 -14.98 10.58
N SER A 72 -9.05 -16.26 10.56
CA SER A 72 -8.51 -17.16 9.54
C SER A 72 -9.62 -18.05 9.01
N SER A 73 -9.72 -18.12 7.70
CA SER A 73 -10.68 -18.96 6.97
C SER A 73 -9.95 -19.82 5.93
N THR A 74 -10.70 -20.51 5.09
CA THR A 74 -10.14 -21.26 3.95
C THR A 74 -9.71 -20.39 2.78
N SER A 75 -10.01 -19.07 2.81
CA SER A 75 -9.74 -18.14 1.72
C SER A 75 -8.82 -16.97 2.09
N GLU A 76 -8.80 -16.57 3.37
CA GLU A 76 -8.04 -15.40 3.80
C GLU A 76 -7.67 -15.45 5.28
N THR A 77 -6.67 -14.63 5.64
CA THR A 77 -6.33 -14.33 7.04
C THR A 77 -6.26 -12.82 7.22
N ASN A 78 -6.99 -12.33 8.22
CA ASN A 78 -7.00 -10.91 8.61
C ASN A 78 -6.41 -10.74 10.00
N PHE A 79 -5.59 -9.70 10.18
CA PHE A 79 -5.07 -9.27 11.48
C PHE A 79 -5.60 -7.88 11.78
N VAL A 80 -6.09 -7.68 13.01
CA VAL A 80 -6.55 -6.38 13.47
C VAL A 80 -5.84 -6.01 14.76
N LEU A 81 -5.07 -4.93 14.71
CA LEU A 81 -4.43 -4.31 15.88
C LEU A 81 -5.17 -3.00 16.19
N PRO A 82 -5.79 -2.86 17.36
CA PRO A 82 -6.49 -1.63 17.76
C PRO A 82 -5.48 -0.56 18.23
N THR A 83 -4.49 -0.28 17.43
CA THR A 83 -3.44 0.70 17.72
C THR A 83 -2.92 1.33 16.43
N ILE A 84 -2.37 2.54 16.54
CA ILE A 84 -1.68 3.18 15.42
C ILE A 84 -0.29 2.58 15.30
N MET A 85 0.03 2.09 14.12
CA MET A 85 1.35 1.56 13.80
C MET A 85 2.06 2.53 12.83
N PRO A 86 3.33 2.89 13.09
CA PRO A 86 4.12 3.66 12.13
C PRO A 86 4.19 2.97 10.76
N LEU A 87 4.18 3.75 9.68
CA LEU A 87 4.19 3.21 8.32
C LEU A 87 5.40 2.31 8.06
N SER A 88 6.57 2.68 8.59
CA SER A 88 7.79 1.86 8.49
C SER A 88 7.60 0.46 9.08
N GLN A 89 6.91 0.34 10.21
CA GLN A 89 6.60 -0.97 10.81
C GLN A 89 5.61 -1.77 9.96
N ILE A 90 4.61 -1.12 9.36
CA ILE A 90 3.67 -1.79 8.47
C ILE A 90 4.42 -2.37 7.25
N ILE A 91 5.32 -1.60 6.67
CA ILE A 91 6.16 -2.04 5.55
C ILE A 91 7.00 -3.26 5.94
N GLU A 92 7.65 -3.23 7.12
CA GLU A 92 8.44 -4.37 7.62
C GLU A 92 7.58 -5.62 7.83
N HIS A 93 6.36 -5.49 8.36
CA HIS A 93 5.46 -6.63 8.52
C HIS A 93 5.04 -7.22 7.17
N ILE A 94 4.76 -6.38 6.16
CA ILE A 94 4.48 -6.87 4.80
C ILE A 94 5.65 -7.69 4.28
N ARG A 95 6.89 -7.22 4.44
CA ARG A 95 8.11 -7.94 4.02
C ARG A 95 8.28 -9.30 4.70
N ILE A 96 7.77 -9.44 5.92
CA ILE A 96 7.81 -10.71 6.67
C ILE A 96 6.72 -11.67 6.17
N PHE A 97 5.53 -11.15 5.87
CA PHE A 97 4.38 -11.99 5.53
C PHE A 97 4.35 -12.44 4.07
N VAL A 98 4.82 -11.58 3.15
CA VAL A 98 4.70 -11.85 1.71
C VAL A 98 5.94 -11.38 0.96
N ASP A 99 6.32 -12.15 -0.05
CA ASP A 99 7.35 -11.76 -1.01
C ASP A 99 6.69 -10.97 -2.14
N VAL A 100 6.93 -9.67 -2.19
CA VAL A 100 6.39 -8.77 -3.21
C VAL A 100 7.48 -7.88 -3.80
N ASP A 101 7.28 -7.45 -5.04
CA ASP A 101 8.22 -6.61 -5.76
C ASP A 101 8.03 -5.12 -5.44
N ILE A 102 6.80 -4.71 -5.14
CA ILE A 102 6.43 -3.32 -4.87
C ILE A 102 5.37 -3.22 -3.77
N ILE A 103 5.49 -2.19 -2.95
CA ILE A 103 4.45 -1.76 -2.00
C ILE A 103 3.91 -0.41 -2.47
N LEU A 104 2.63 -0.37 -2.81
CA LEU A 104 1.91 0.85 -3.17
C LEU A 104 1.18 1.39 -1.94
N ILE A 105 1.28 2.69 -1.69
CA ILE A 105 0.63 3.33 -0.53
C ILE A 105 -0.35 4.39 -1.01
N GLU A 106 -1.64 4.18 -0.77
CA GLU A 106 -2.65 5.21 -0.99
C GLU A 106 -2.67 6.16 0.20
N GLY A 107 -2.51 7.47 -0.05
CA GLY A 107 -2.55 8.50 0.99
C GLY A 107 -1.23 8.68 1.74
N ALA A 108 -0.09 8.49 1.08
CA ALA A 108 1.23 8.63 1.69
C ALA A 108 1.56 10.08 2.09
N HIS A 109 1.91 10.27 3.37
CA HIS A 109 2.37 11.55 3.91
C HIS A 109 3.84 11.53 4.34
N ASP A 110 4.43 10.35 4.56
CA ASP A 110 5.79 10.16 5.03
C ASP A 110 6.81 10.82 4.07
N PRO A 111 7.68 11.74 4.53
CA PRO A 111 8.65 12.42 3.69
C PRO A 111 9.69 11.48 3.09
N GLU A 112 10.01 10.37 3.74
CA GLU A 112 11.02 9.40 3.29
C GLU A 112 10.54 8.55 2.10
N ILE A 113 9.25 8.48 1.86
CA ILE A 113 8.66 7.66 0.79
C ILE A 113 8.68 8.42 -0.55
N GLN A 114 9.17 7.78 -1.61
CA GLN A 114 9.01 8.27 -2.99
C GLN A 114 7.53 8.31 -3.36
N LYS A 115 7.09 9.39 -4.00
CA LYS A 115 5.65 9.64 -4.24
C LYS A 115 5.33 10.03 -5.66
N VAL A 116 4.13 9.63 -6.05
CA VAL A 116 3.45 10.11 -7.26
C VAL A 116 2.34 11.07 -6.85
N ARG A 117 2.38 12.28 -7.38
CA ARG A 117 1.35 13.31 -7.19
C ARG A 117 0.24 13.14 -8.22
N LEU A 118 -1.02 13.19 -7.78
CA LEU A 118 -2.19 13.24 -8.66
C LEU A 118 -2.87 14.60 -8.54
N GLY A 119 -3.02 15.27 -9.70
CA GLY A 119 -3.68 16.55 -9.76
C GLY A 119 -2.83 17.71 -9.23
N ASP A 120 -3.50 18.81 -8.90
CA ASP A 120 -2.89 20.11 -8.61
C ASP A 120 -2.76 20.40 -7.10
N ILE A 121 -2.58 19.37 -6.32
CA ILE A 121 -2.28 19.50 -4.89
C ILE A 121 -0.84 19.98 -4.69
N THR A 122 -0.58 20.69 -3.57
CA THR A 122 0.79 21.11 -3.21
C THR A 122 1.76 19.93 -3.23
N GLU A 123 2.90 20.13 -3.89
CA GLU A 123 3.94 19.12 -4.00
C GLU A 123 4.51 18.76 -2.64
N ARG A 124 4.65 17.46 -2.39
CA ARG A 124 5.27 16.91 -1.16
C ARG A 124 6.70 16.47 -1.43
N GLU A 125 7.49 16.42 -0.38
CA GLU A 125 8.87 15.91 -0.44
C GLU A 125 8.91 14.52 -1.07
N ASN A 126 10.00 14.21 -1.77
CA ASN A 126 10.21 12.98 -2.52
C ASN A 126 9.14 12.66 -3.57
N THR A 127 8.51 13.69 -4.15
CA THR A 127 7.66 13.51 -5.33
C THR A 127 8.54 13.25 -6.55
N ILE A 128 8.44 12.05 -7.10
CA ILE A 128 9.26 11.59 -8.24
C ILE A 128 8.53 11.74 -9.58
N TYR A 129 7.20 11.88 -9.55
CA TYR A 129 6.39 12.01 -10.74
C TYR A 129 5.06 12.73 -10.44
N THR A 130 4.60 13.54 -11.38
CA THR A 130 3.24 14.12 -11.35
C THR A 130 2.41 13.47 -12.44
N TYR A 131 1.38 12.75 -12.03
CA TYR A 131 0.48 12.04 -12.94
C TYR A 131 -0.53 13.01 -13.55
N GLY A 132 -0.42 13.22 -14.85
CA GLY A 132 -1.32 14.05 -15.65
C GLY A 132 -2.28 13.28 -16.55
N GLY A 133 -2.43 11.97 -16.34
CA GLY A 133 -3.31 11.11 -17.14
C GLY A 133 -2.57 10.15 -18.08
N ASP A 134 -1.30 10.34 -18.33
CA ASP A 134 -0.48 9.43 -19.13
C ASP A 134 -0.02 8.22 -18.27
N PHE A 135 -0.83 7.17 -18.32
CA PHE A 135 -0.56 5.94 -17.57
C PHE A 135 0.70 5.21 -18.05
N TYR A 136 0.94 5.20 -19.34
CA TYR A 136 2.06 4.42 -19.91
C TYR A 136 3.39 4.99 -19.47
N THR A 137 3.56 6.30 -19.51
CA THR A 137 4.78 6.96 -19.02
C THR A 137 4.98 6.70 -17.52
N LEU A 138 3.95 6.80 -16.68
CA LEU A 138 4.07 6.47 -15.26
C LEU A 138 4.46 5.00 -15.07
N PHE A 139 3.82 4.09 -15.78
CA PHE A 139 4.09 2.65 -15.66
C PHE A 139 5.52 2.31 -16.07
N GLU A 140 6.04 2.89 -17.16
CA GLU A 140 7.44 2.75 -17.57
C GLU A 140 8.41 3.24 -16.50
N GLN A 141 8.14 4.37 -15.84
CA GLN A 141 8.97 4.86 -14.73
C GLN A 141 9.00 3.86 -13.56
N ILE A 142 7.87 3.28 -13.21
CA ILE A 142 7.80 2.25 -12.16
C ILE A 142 8.57 0.99 -12.57
N LEU A 143 8.43 0.52 -13.81
CA LEU A 143 9.18 -0.63 -14.32
C LEU A 143 10.69 -0.39 -14.29
N LEU A 144 11.15 0.82 -14.62
CA LEU A 144 12.56 1.18 -14.53
C LEU A 144 13.08 1.10 -13.09
N LEU A 145 12.29 1.52 -12.10
CA LEU A 145 12.66 1.38 -10.69
C LEU A 145 12.74 -0.10 -10.28
N LEU A 146 11.83 -0.93 -10.76
CA LEU A 146 11.78 -2.36 -10.46
C LEU A 146 12.95 -3.14 -11.10
N THR A 147 13.41 -2.75 -12.26
CA THR A 147 14.48 -3.45 -13.00
C THR A 147 15.90 -2.99 -12.65
N ARG A 148 16.05 -1.90 -11.91
CA ARG A 148 17.36 -1.37 -11.46
C ARG A 148 17.82 -1.87 -10.08
N ARG A 149 17.11 -2.81 -9.50
CA ARG A 149 17.41 -3.41 -8.19
C ARG A 149 18.57 -4.39 -8.23
#